data_aa88af0885ecce7695be2c6bb2a3a88f
#
_entry.id   aa88af0885ecce7695be2c6bb2a3a88f
#
_cell.length_a   1.000
_cell.length_b   1.000
_cell.length_c   1.000
_cell.angle_alpha   90.00
_cell.angle_beta   90.00
_cell.angle_gamma   90.00
#
_symmetry.space_group_name_H-M   'P 1'
#
loop_
_entity.id
_entity.type
_entity.pdbx_description
1 polymer ?
#
loop_
_entity_poly.entity_id
_entity_poly.type
_entity_poly.pdbx_seq_one_letter_code
_entity_poly.pdbx_strand_id
1 'polypeptide(L)'
;MGRIDSSNETENPQPVGGVLGTPWSTGLFDCHLDQTNAAMTAFLPCVTFGQIAEVQDAGEMTCPLGSFMYLLMMPAVCSQWIMGSKYRTKLRQRYNLVEAPYSDVVAHIFCPFCSLCQEFRELRIRGLDPALGWNGIVAQQQYGNQQMNQAPSVQSMYK
;
A
#
# COMPACT_ATOMS: atom_id res chain seq x y z
N MET A 1 -34.91 42.41 19.70
CA MET A 1 -34.71 42.14 18.28
C MET A 1 -33.22 41.92 18.05
N GLY A 2 -32.74 40.69 18.14
CA GLY A 2 -31.35 40.31 17.96
C GLY A 2 -31.31 38.97 17.24
N ARG A 3 -30.78 39.00 16.04
CA ARG A 3 -30.71 37.89 15.10
C ARG A 3 -29.54 36.98 15.53
N ILE A 4 -29.82 35.68 15.69
CA ILE A 4 -28.84 34.62 15.95
C ILE A 4 -28.46 34.05 14.61
N ASP A 5 -27.28 34.34 14.13
CA ASP A 5 -26.69 33.68 12.97
C ASP A 5 -25.90 32.47 13.45
N SER A 6 -26.49 31.28 13.23
CA SER A 6 -25.83 30.01 13.40
C SER A 6 -24.95 29.75 12.17
N SER A 7 -23.69 30.04 12.22
CA SER A 7 -22.68 29.54 11.31
C SER A 7 -22.20 28.16 11.82
N ASN A 8 -22.67 27.10 11.19
CA ASN A 8 -22.11 25.77 11.29
C ASN A 8 -20.72 25.77 10.64
N GLU A 9 -19.69 25.99 11.43
CA GLU A 9 -18.34 25.64 11.06
C GLU A 9 -18.18 24.14 11.29
N THR A 10 -18.16 23.41 10.17
CA THR A 10 -17.69 22.04 10.13
C THR A 10 -16.20 22.07 10.40
N GLU A 11 -15.84 21.88 11.63
CA GLU A 11 -14.46 21.82 12.13
C GLU A 11 -13.82 20.55 11.56
N ASN A 12 -13.12 20.72 10.43
CA ASN A 12 -12.23 19.71 9.88
C ASN A 12 -11.02 19.66 10.83
N PRO A 13 -10.73 18.53 11.51
CA PRO A 13 -9.59 18.44 12.42
C PRO A 13 -8.30 18.56 11.62
N GLN A 14 -7.67 19.72 11.69
CA GLN A 14 -6.33 19.95 11.17
C GLN A 14 -5.34 19.12 11.96
N PRO A 15 -4.43 18.37 11.31
CA PRO A 15 -3.39 17.65 12.03
C PRO A 15 -2.40 18.64 12.64
N VAL A 16 -2.35 18.63 13.95
CA VAL A 16 -1.37 19.40 14.75
C VAL A 16 0.00 18.72 14.59
N GLY A 17 0.96 19.44 14.02
CA GLY A 17 2.35 19.03 13.97
C GLY A 17 2.83 18.67 12.55
N GLY A 18 3.62 19.56 11.96
CA GLY A 18 4.12 19.50 10.59
C GLY A 18 4.88 18.21 10.25
N VAL A 19 4.19 17.21 9.77
CA VAL A 19 4.78 16.10 9.05
C VAL A 19 4.52 16.37 7.57
N LEU A 20 5.53 16.94 6.91
CA LEU A 20 5.56 17.11 5.47
C LEU A 20 5.61 15.73 4.81
N GLY A 21 4.46 15.16 4.50
CA GLY A 21 4.35 13.86 3.84
C GLY A 21 3.04 13.73 3.07
N THR A 22 3.02 12.82 2.10
CA THR A 22 1.83 12.51 1.31
C THR A 22 0.88 11.64 2.14
N PRO A 23 -0.44 11.91 2.18
CA PRO A 23 -1.37 11.01 2.84
C PRO A 23 -1.44 9.67 2.13
N TRP A 24 -1.83 8.62 2.88
CA TRP A 24 -2.12 7.31 2.30
C TRP A 24 -3.30 7.42 1.33
N SER A 25 -3.24 6.66 0.24
CA SER A 25 -4.31 6.66 -0.78
C SER A 25 -5.62 6.07 -0.26
N THR A 26 -5.58 5.22 0.77
CA THR A 26 -6.77 4.60 1.40
C THR A 26 -6.61 4.56 2.92
N GLY A 27 -7.74 4.56 3.64
CA GLY A 27 -7.74 4.41 5.10
C GLY A 27 -7.30 3.01 5.55
N LEU A 28 -6.84 2.91 6.79
CA LEU A 28 -6.37 1.66 7.38
C LEU A 28 -7.47 0.58 7.39
N PHE A 29 -8.69 0.96 7.68
CA PHE A 29 -9.85 0.05 7.81
C PHE A 29 -10.66 -0.12 6.53
N ASP A 30 -10.24 0.46 5.42
CA ASP A 30 -10.94 0.39 4.14
C ASP A 30 -10.73 -0.95 3.42
N CYS A 31 -10.68 -2.05 4.16
CA CYS A 31 -10.48 -3.40 3.60
C CYS A 31 -11.55 -3.80 2.58
N HIS A 32 -12.75 -3.22 2.68
CA HIS A 32 -13.86 -3.46 1.78
C HIS A 32 -13.64 -2.95 0.34
N LEU A 33 -12.69 -2.05 0.13
CA LEU A 33 -12.38 -1.52 -1.21
C LEU A 33 -11.71 -2.56 -2.12
N ASP A 34 -11.09 -3.59 -1.55
CA ASP A 34 -10.52 -4.72 -2.28
C ASP A 34 -10.86 -6.02 -1.55
N GLN A 35 -12.02 -6.55 -1.86
CA GLN A 35 -12.56 -7.76 -1.20
C GLN A 35 -11.69 -8.99 -1.46
N THR A 36 -11.10 -9.10 -2.65
CA THR A 36 -10.22 -10.22 -3.01
C THR A 36 -8.97 -10.21 -2.15
N ASN A 37 -8.31 -9.07 -2.05
CA ASN A 37 -7.15 -8.92 -1.17
C ASN A 37 -7.53 -9.08 0.31
N ALA A 38 -8.66 -8.54 0.74
CA ALA A 38 -9.14 -8.68 2.11
C ALA A 38 -9.38 -10.15 2.49
N ALA A 39 -10.01 -10.93 1.61
CA ALA A 39 -10.21 -12.36 1.81
C ALA A 39 -8.89 -13.12 1.84
N MET A 40 -8.01 -12.87 0.88
CA MET A 40 -6.66 -13.49 0.86
C MET A 40 -5.88 -13.17 2.14
N THR A 41 -5.89 -11.93 2.58
CA THR A 41 -5.19 -11.51 3.80
C THR A 41 -5.80 -12.13 5.05
N ALA A 42 -7.12 -12.30 5.11
CA ALA A 42 -7.78 -12.92 6.25
C ALA A 42 -7.40 -14.40 6.43
N PHE A 43 -7.27 -15.15 5.33
CA PHE A 43 -6.93 -16.57 5.38
C PHE A 43 -5.43 -16.85 5.28
N LEU A 44 -4.71 -16.06 4.49
CA LEU A 44 -3.29 -16.26 4.17
C LEU A 44 -2.49 -14.95 4.31
N PRO A 45 -2.40 -14.36 5.51
CA PRO A 45 -1.69 -13.10 5.72
C PRO A 45 -0.19 -13.20 5.38
N CYS A 46 0.38 -14.40 5.53
CA CYS A 46 1.77 -14.65 5.15
C CYS A 46 1.99 -14.50 3.63
N VAL A 47 1.03 -14.93 2.81
CA VAL A 47 1.12 -14.78 1.36
C VAL A 47 1.01 -13.31 0.97
N THR A 48 0.05 -12.58 1.53
CA THR A 48 -0.07 -11.14 1.29
C THR A 48 1.19 -10.38 1.69
N PHE A 49 1.78 -10.73 2.84
CA PHE A 49 3.06 -10.16 3.25
C PHE A 49 4.17 -10.50 2.25
N GLY A 50 4.27 -11.76 1.81
CA GLY A 50 5.27 -12.20 0.84
C GLY A 50 5.17 -11.44 -0.50
N GLN A 51 3.96 -11.23 -0.98
CA GLN A 51 3.70 -10.44 -2.20
C GLN A 51 4.14 -8.97 -2.05
N ILE A 52 3.82 -8.36 -0.91
CA ILE A 52 4.24 -6.99 -0.60
C ILE A 52 5.78 -6.91 -0.52
N ALA A 53 6.41 -7.87 0.16
CA ALA A 53 7.86 -7.90 0.34
C ALA A 53 8.59 -8.07 -1.00
N GLU A 54 8.13 -8.96 -1.88
CA GLU A 54 8.70 -9.17 -3.20
C GLU A 54 8.72 -7.89 -4.04
N VAL A 55 7.63 -7.14 -4.02
CA VAL A 55 7.54 -5.88 -4.77
C VAL A 55 8.40 -4.78 -4.16
N GLN A 56 8.45 -4.70 -2.83
CA GLN A 56 9.25 -3.67 -2.15
C GLN A 56 10.75 -3.91 -2.28
N ASP A 57 11.17 -5.16 -2.38
CA ASP A 57 12.57 -5.56 -2.52
C ASP A 57 12.96 -5.79 -3.99
N ALA A 58 12.10 -5.40 -4.94
CA ALA A 58 12.36 -5.54 -6.37
C ALA A 58 12.73 -6.98 -6.79
N GLY A 59 12.11 -7.96 -6.17
CA GLY A 59 12.31 -9.40 -6.44
C GLY A 59 13.49 -10.04 -5.70
N GLU A 60 14.27 -9.30 -4.90
CA GLU A 60 15.33 -9.89 -4.07
C GLU A 60 14.73 -10.82 -3.00
N MET A 61 13.67 -10.38 -2.35
CA MET A 61 12.84 -11.21 -1.48
C MET A 61 11.73 -11.83 -2.33
N THR A 62 11.77 -13.13 -2.56
CA THR A 62 10.69 -13.81 -3.30
C THR A 62 9.44 -14.00 -2.43
N CYS A 63 8.25 -14.01 -3.04
CA CYS A 63 6.99 -14.20 -2.31
C CYS A 63 7.00 -15.46 -1.43
N PRO A 64 7.43 -16.67 -1.90
CA PRO A 64 7.51 -17.84 -1.04
C PRO A 64 8.44 -17.67 0.16
N LEU A 65 9.59 -17.03 -0.03
CA LEU A 65 10.55 -16.78 1.05
C LEU A 65 9.97 -15.80 2.09
N GLY A 66 9.41 -14.69 1.65
CA GLY A 66 8.75 -13.72 2.52
C GLY A 66 7.58 -14.32 3.29
N SER A 67 6.77 -15.14 2.62
CA SER A 67 5.64 -15.85 3.23
C SER A 67 6.11 -16.84 4.30
N PHE A 68 7.16 -17.59 4.02
CA PHE A 68 7.73 -18.55 4.96
C PHE A 68 8.33 -17.86 6.19
N MET A 69 9.07 -16.79 5.99
CA MET A 69 9.63 -15.98 7.08
C MET A 69 8.54 -15.42 8.00
N TYR A 70 7.48 -14.87 7.40
CA TYR A 70 6.34 -14.34 8.15
C TYR A 70 5.60 -15.43 8.92
N LEU A 71 5.41 -16.61 8.31
CA LEU A 71 4.77 -17.76 8.92
C LEU A 71 5.58 -18.29 10.12
N LEU A 72 6.91 -18.35 10.04
CA LEU A 72 7.77 -18.76 11.13
C LEU A 72 7.71 -17.80 12.33
N MET A 73 7.45 -16.52 12.08
CA MET A 73 7.33 -15.53 13.15
C MET A 73 5.99 -15.56 13.89
N MET A 74 4.95 -16.21 13.31
CA MET A 74 3.64 -16.33 13.94
C MET A 74 3.68 -17.08 15.29
N PRO A 75 4.24 -18.31 15.38
CA PRO A 75 4.27 -19.06 16.62
C PRO A 75 5.34 -18.57 17.60
N ALA A 76 6.40 -17.91 17.12
CA ALA A 76 7.48 -17.40 17.95
C ALA A 76 7.13 -16.03 18.54
N VAL A 77 6.27 -16.01 19.58
CA VAL A 77 5.95 -14.78 20.35
C VAL A 77 5.15 -13.74 19.57
N CYS A 78 4.34 -14.15 18.57
CA CYS A 78 3.56 -13.22 17.74
C CYS A 78 4.43 -12.08 17.16
N SER A 79 5.68 -12.38 16.77
CA SER A 79 6.67 -11.37 16.36
C SER A 79 6.53 -10.92 14.90
N GLN A 80 5.50 -11.38 14.17
CA GLN A 80 5.23 -10.97 12.79
C GLN A 80 5.08 -9.43 12.64
N TRP A 81 4.66 -8.74 13.70
CA TRP A 81 4.55 -7.27 13.69
C TRP A 81 5.90 -6.57 13.49
N ILE A 82 7.01 -7.19 13.93
CA ILE A 82 8.35 -6.63 13.75
C ILE A 82 8.67 -6.55 12.25
N MET A 83 8.39 -7.63 11.54
CA MET A 83 8.64 -7.69 10.11
C MET A 83 7.67 -6.81 9.34
N GLY A 84 6.38 -6.89 9.65
CA GLY A 84 5.35 -6.07 9.05
C GLY A 84 5.61 -4.57 9.22
N SER A 85 5.91 -4.11 10.43
CA SER A 85 6.19 -2.70 10.68
C SER A 85 7.42 -2.19 9.94
N LYS A 86 8.48 -3.01 9.79
CA LYS A 86 9.67 -2.65 9.01
C LYS A 86 9.33 -2.43 7.53
N TYR A 87 8.55 -3.32 6.93
CA TYR A 87 8.14 -3.19 5.54
C TYR A 87 7.18 -2.00 5.34
N ARG A 88 6.29 -1.76 6.30
CA ARG A 88 5.44 -0.56 6.30
C ARG A 88 6.27 0.72 6.37
N THR A 89 7.25 0.79 7.26
CA THR A 89 8.17 1.92 7.35
C THR A 89 8.95 2.10 6.04
N LYS A 90 9.44 1.01 5.42
CA LYS A 90 10.13 1.05 4.13
C LYS A 90 9.23 1.60 3.02
N LEU A 91 7.98 1.16 2.95
CA LEU A 91 6.99 1.66 2.01
C LEU A 91 6.72 3.16 2.23
N ARG A 92 6.51 3.56 3.47
CA ARG A 92 6.26 4.94 3.84
C ARG A 92 7.42 5.86 3.48
N GLN A 93 8.65 5.45 3.76
CA GLN A 93 9.85 6.22 3.39
C GLN A 93 10.02 6.32 1.87
N ARG A 94 9.78 5.22 1.14
CA ARG A 94 9.90 5.19 -0.33
C ARG A 94 8.98 6.20 -1.02
N TYR A 95 7.77 6.39 -0.48
CA TYR A 95 6.74 7.25 -1.07
C TYR A 95 6.46 8.51 -0.26
N ASN A 96 7.28 8.80 0.75
CA ASN A 96 7.11 9.94 1.65
C ASN A 96 5.70 10.03 2.23
N LEU A 97 5.16 8.88 2.72
CA LEU A 97 3.83 8.82 3.31
C LEU A 97 3.86 9.26 4.78
N VAL A 98 2.79 9.90 5.22
CA VAL A 98 2.63 10.30 6.62
C VAL A 98 2.47 9.09 7.54
N GLU A 99 2.95 9.22 8.77
CA GLU A 99 2.72 8.21 9.81
C GLU A 99 1.35 8.43 10.46
N ALA A 100 0.32 7.93 9.79
CA ALA A 100 -1.07 8.11 10.20
C ALA A 100 -1.91 6.86 9.83
N PRO A 101 -3.01 6.58 10.54
CA PRO A 101 -3.50 7.24 11.76
C PRO A 101 -2.71 6.87 13.02
N TYR A 102 -1.90 5.79 12.95
CA TYR A 102 -1.06 5.25 14.03
C TYR A 102 0.36 5.05 13.54
N SER A 103 1.31 4.89 14.48
CA SER A 103 2.68 4.51 14.11
C SER A 103 2.72 3.14 13.44
N ASP A 104 3.72 2.91 12.59
CA ASP A 104 3.86 1.67 11.81
C ASP A 104 3.83 0.42 12.70
N VAL A 105 4.46 0.50 13.88
CA VAL A 105 4.49 -0.57 14.87
C VAL A 105 3.11 -0.79 15.47
N VAL A 106 2.44 0.28 15.91
CA VAL A 106 1.10 0.19 16.53
C VAL A 106 0.08 -0.35 15.52
N ALA A 107 0.14 0.08 14.27
CA ALA A 107 -0.76 -0.40 13.23
C ALA A 107 -0.64 -1.92 13.02
N HIS A 108 0.58 -2.47 13.02
CA HIS A 108 0.81 -3.91 12.88
C HIS A 108 0.54 -4.73 14.15
N ILE A 109 0.66 -4.14 15.34
CA ILE A 109 0.28 -4.79 16.60
C ILE A 109 -1.25 -4.82 16.73
N PHE A 110 -1.92 -3.70 16.42
CA PHE A 110 -3.36 -3.55 16.61
C PHE A 110 -4.17 -4.33 15.56
N CYS A 111 -3.85 -4.18 14.29
CA CYS A 111 -4.50 -4.90 13.20
C CYS A 111 -3.51 -5.20 12.07
N PRO A 112 -2.76 -6.31 12.16
CA PRO A 112 -1.82 -6.69 11.10
C PRO A 112 -2.51 -6.93 9.75
N PHE A 113 -3.73 -7.47 9.76
CA PHE A 113 -4.52 -7.69 8.54
C PHE A 113 -4.89 -6.38 7.85
N CYS A 114 -5.36 -5.39 8.61
CA CYS A 114 -5.71 -4.07 8.07
C CYS A 114 -4.49 -3.35 7.50
N SER A 115 -3.35 -3.47 8.19
CA SER A 115 -2.08 -2.88 7.75
C SER A 115 -1.62 -3.48 6.43
N LEU A 116 -1.61 -4.82 6.32
CA LEU A 116 -1.26 -5.52 5.09
C LEU A 116 -2.23 -5.17 3.93
N CYS A 117 -3.54 -5.11 4.20
CA CYS A 117 -4.51 -4.68 3.19
C CYS A 117 -4.27 -3.25 2.71
N GLN A 118 -3.94 -2.32 3.61
CA GLN A 118 -3.64 -0.94 3.25
C GLN A 118 -2.36 -0.84 2.40
N GLU A 119 -1.30 -1.52 2.81
CA GLU A 119 -0.02 -1.55 2.08
C GLU A 119 -0.17 -2.15 0.68
N PHE A 120 -0.92 -3.25 0.57
CA PHE A 120 -1.21 -3.89 -0.71
C PHE A 120 -1.95 -2.94 -1.66
N ARG A 121 -3.02 -2.28 -1.18
CA ARG A 121 -3.78 -1.31 -1.98
C ARG A 121 -2.92 -0.12 -2.38
N GLU A 122 -2.09 0.39 -1.48
CA GLU A 122 -1.19 1.51 -1.77
C GLU A 122 -0.22 1.17 -2.92
N LEU A 123 0.41 0.00 -2.89
CA LEU A 123 1.27 -0.48 -3.97
C LEU A 123 0.51 -0.63 -5.28
N ARG A 124 -0.69 -1.21 -5.23
CA ARG A 124 -1.54 -1.41 -6.41
C ARG A 124 -1.97 -0.10 -7.06
N ILE A 125 -2.37 0.89 -6.27
CA ILE A 125 -2.74 2.23 -6.75
C ILE A 125 -1.55 2.92 -7.42
N ARG A 126 -0.33 2.64 -6.96
CA ARG A 126 0.91 3.17 -7.54
C ARG A 126 1.39 2.40 -8.78
N GLY A 127 0.61 1.45 -9.28
CA GLY A 127 0.93 0.65 -10.46
C GLY A 127 1.89 -0.51 -10.21
N LEU A 128 2.11 -0.86 -8.95
CA LEU A 128 2.93 -1.99 -8.52
C LEU A 128 2.03 -3.05 -7.90
N ASP A 129 1.17 -3.70 -8.69
CA ASP A 129 0.23 -4.70 -8.19
C ASP A 129 0.96 -5.92 -7.61
N PRO A 130 0.94 -6.13 -6.27
CA PRO A 130 1.66 -7.24 -5.66
C PRO A 130 1.13 -8.63 -6.07
N ALA A 131 -0.11 -8.71 -6.57
CA ALA A 131 -0.68 -9.96 -7.05
C ALA A 131 0.03 -10.51 -8.29
N LEU A 132 0.68 -9.64 -9.07
CA LEU A 132 1.44 -10.03 -10.26
C LEU A 132 2.84 -10.56 -9.94
N GLY A 133 3.36 -10.30 -8.74
CA GLY A 133 4.75 -10.50 -8.39
C GLY A 133 5.69 -9.56 -9.14
N TRP A 134 6.97 -9.53 -8.76
CA TRP A 134 7.94 -8.61 -9.36
C TRP A 134 8.12 -8.83 -10.87
N ASN A 135 8.25 -10.09 -11.30
CA ASN A 135 8.44 -10.42 -12.72
C ASN A 135 7.24 -10.01 -13.58
N GLY A 136 6.01 -10.16 -13.05
CA GLY A 136 4.79 -9.73 -13.74
C GLY A 136 4.73 -8.20 -13.89
N ILE A 137 5.13 -7.46 -12.87
CA ILE A 137 5.20 -5.99 -12.90
C ILE A 137 6.20 -5.52 -13.96
N VAL A 138 7.41 -6.10 -13.97
CA VAL A 138 8.44 -5.76 -14.95
C VAL A 138 7.97 -6.05 -16.38
N ALA A 139 7.36 -7.22 -16.61
CA ALA A 139 6.79 -7.57 -17.91
C ALA A 139 5.72 -6.56 -18.35
N GLN A 140 4.80 -6.20 -17.45
CA GLN A 140 3.75 -5.21 -17.76
C GLN A 140 4.32 -3.84 -18.14
N GLN A 141 5.35 -3.37 -17.43
CA GLN A 141 6.03 -2.11 -17.73
C GLN A 141 6.74 -2.15 -19.09
N GLN A 142 7.38 -3.28 -19.45
CA GLN A 142 8.03 -3.45 -20.75
C GLN A 142 7.02 -3.42 -21.90
N TYR A 143 5.88 -4.10 -21.78
CA TYR A 143 4.82 -4.07 -22.79
C TYR A 143 4.24 -2.66 -22.96
N GLY A 144 4.01 -1.94 -21.88
CA GLY A 144 3.53 -0.56 -21.93
C GLY A 144 4.49 0.38 -22.68
N ASN A 145 5.79 0.25 -22.42
CA ASN A 145 6.82 1.05 -23.10
C ASN A 145 6.94 0.71 -24.59
N GLN A 146 6.79 -0.56 -24.97
CA GLN A 146 6.82 -0.97 -26.38
C GLN A 146 5.63 -0.40 -27.16
N GLN A 147 4.43 -0.36 -26.57
CA GLN A 147 3.26 0.21 -27.21
C GLN A 147 3.38 1.74 -27.39
N MET A 148 3.98 2.46 -26.44
CA MET A 148 4.22 3.90 -26.59
C MET A 148 5.22 4.21 -27.71
N ASN A 149 6.24 3.36 -27.90
CA ASN A 149 7.23 3.53 -28.95
C ASN A 149 6.71 3.11 -30.35
N GLN A 150 5.61 2.35 -30.42
CA GLN A 150 4.95 1.93 -31.66
C GLN A 150 3.72 2.76 -32.02
N ALA A 151 3.38 3.79 -31.22
CA ALA A 151 2.33 4.72 -31.60
C ALA A 151 2.69 5.37 -32.95
N PRO A 152 1.84 5.23 -34.00
CA PRO A 152 2.15 5.79 -35.29
C PRO A 152 2.30 7.29 -35.15
N SER A 153 3.42 7.82 -35.64
CA SER A 153 3.59 9.26 -35.83
C SER A 153 2.40 9.77 -36.65
N VAL A 154 1.64 10.67 -36.05
CA VAL A 154 0.54 11.35 -36.77
C VAL A 154 1.13 11.97 -38.02
N GLN A 155 0.99 11.29 -39.16
CA GLN A 155 1.26 11.90 -40.42
C GLN A 155 0.24 13.01 -40.62
N SER A 156 0.69 14.23 -40.41
CA SER A 156 0.01 15.43 -40.78
C SER A 156 -0.28 15.35 -42.28
N MET A 157 -1.50 14.92 -42.65
CA MET A 157 -2.01 15.14 -44.00
C MET A 157 -2.38 16.62 -44.10
N TYR A 158 -1.43 17.42 -44.53
CA TYR A 158 -1.72 18.68 -45.17
C TYR A 158 -2.04 18.38 -46.66
N LYS A 159 -3.29 18.61 -47.00
CA LYS A 159 -3.74 18.75 -48.38
C LYS A 159 -4.49 20.08 -48.50
#